data_28a2294e032476afa0bd389b5ed585d7
#
_entry.id   28a2294e032476afa0bd389b5ed585d7
#
_cell.length_a   1.000
_cell.length_b   1.000
_cell.length_c   1.000
_cell.angle_alpha   90.00
_cell.angle_beta   90.00
_cell.angle_gamma   90.00
#
_symmetry.space_group_name_H-M   'P 1'
#
loop_
_entity.id
_entity.type
_entity.pdbx_description
1 polymer ?
#
loop_
_entity_poly.entity_id
_entity_poly.type
_entity_poly.pdbx_seq_one_letter_code
_entity_poly.pdbx_strand_id
1 'polypeptide(L)'
;MNAMADKFFDSIKGKKVTFIGIGTSNLPLIKLFVEKGAKVTACDKKNFEDLGQNGIKAKEYGAELLLGENYLSEIDADIVFRSPGTPFYKDELVALRNKGVVLTSEMEVFFDLCPCRIIAVTGSDGKTTTTTIISEFLKAAGLNVPLGGNIGKPLLPEIESVNDDDCAVVELSSFQLISMRKSPDIAVVTNLAPNHLDIHKDMQEYIDSKKNIILHQNAFSKAVLNLDNEITNGFSESVRGQLAKFSVKENVSNGAFLDGDTICYNDYGKITRIMNIHDIKIPGMHNVENYLAAISAVWGLVDAETMTAVAKTFGGVAHRAEFVREVDGVKYYNDSIASSPTRTALGTLSLYKQKICIIAGGYDKHIPYEPLGPVINDKVKLLILLGDTAPKIEKAVKEASNYDADEIEIINVTNMEEAVAVARERSTKGDIVSLSPASASFGLYKNFEERGNHFKSIVNALK
;
A
#
# COMPACT_ATOMS: atom_id res chain seq x y z
N MET A 1 -22.04 -19.63 5.16
CA MET A 1 -20.96 -20.64 5.32
C MET A 1 -20.31 -20.84 3.96
N ASN A 2 -19.00 -20.67 3.83
CA ASN A 2 -18.30 -20.73 2.55
C ASN A 2 -17.96 -22.17 2.16
N ALA A 3 -18.86 -22.82 1.40
CA ALA A 3 -18.72 -24.23 1.00
C ALA A 3 -17.45 -24.51 0.15
N MET A 4 -16.93 -23.51 -0.56
CA MET A 4 -15.66 -23.67 -1.30
C MET A 4 -14.49 -23.74 -0.34
N ALA A 5 -14.48 -22.89 0.69
CA ALA A 5 -13.45 -22.93 1.74
C ALA A 5 -13.48 -24.24 2.51
N ASP A 6 -14.68 -24.73 2.91
CA ASP A 6 -14.83 -26.00 3.60
C ASP A 6 -14.25 -27.15 2.76
N LYS A 7 -14.61 -27.22 1.48
CA LYS A 7 -14.11 -28.25 0.56
C LYS A 7 -12.59 -28.16 0.37
N PHE A 8 -12.05 -26.96 0.27
CA PHE A 8 -10.60 -26.75 0.15
C PHE A 8 -9.87 -27.24 1.41
N PHE A 9 -10.32 -26.83 2.60
CA PHE A 9 -9.69 -27.23 3.86
C PHE A 9 -9.83 -28.73 4.12
N ASP A 10 -10.94 -29.36 3.72
CA ASP A 10 -11.05 -30.82 3.76
C ASP A 10 -10.03 -31.51 2.84
N SER A 11 -9.74 -30.92 1.68
CA SER A 11 -8.82 -31.50 0.68
C SER A 11 -7.35 -31.46 1.11
N ILE A 12 -6.98 -30.59 2.05
CA ILE A 12 -5.59 -30.44 2.53
C ILE A 12 -5.29 -31.25 3.80
N LYS A 13 -6.29 -31.87 4.42
CA LYS A 13 -6.10 -32.70 5.62
C LYS A 13 -5.06 -33.78 5.36
N GLY A 14 -4.05 -33.86 6.21
CA GLY A 14 -2.94 -34.81 6.13
C GLY A 14 -1.93 -34.55 5.01
N LYS A 15 -2.14 -33.57 4.12
CA LYS A 15 -1.17 -33.21 3.07
C LYS A 15 0.02 -32.46 3.67
N LYS A 16 1.17 -32.58 3.00
CA LYS A 16 2.37 -31.82 3.30
C LYS A 16 2.25 -30.42 2.68
N VAL A 17 2.15 -29.39 3.51
CA VAL A 17 2.04 -27.99 3.06
C VAL A 17 3.22 -27.20 3.57
N THR A 18 3.98 -26.58 2.66
CA THR A 18 5.14 -25.77 3.02
C THR A 18 4.86 -24.29 2.76
N PHE A 19 5.17 -23.45 3.76
CA PHE A 19 5.12 -21.99 3.65
C PHE A 19 6.53 -21.42 3.53
N ILE A 20 6.81 -20.71 2.44
CA ILE A 20 8.08 -20.03 2.20
C ILE A 20 8.02 -18.60 2.77
N GLY A 21 8.85 -18.35 3.78
CA GLY A 21 8.91 -17.10 4.55
C GLY A 21 8.04 -17.13 5.80
N ILE A 22 8.65 -16.93 6.97
CA ILE A 22 7.99 -16.91 8.29
C ILE A 22 7.78 -15.44 8.71
N GLY A 23 7.05 -14.71 7.87
CA GLY A 23 6.72 -13.30 8.08
C GLY A 23 5.25 -13.06 8.42
N THR A 24 4.87 -11.79 8.50
CA THR A 24 3.50 -11.34 8.82
C THR A 24 2.43 -11.91 7.89
N SER A 25 2.75 -12.16 6.63
CA SER A 25 1.79 -12.70 5.66
C SER A 25 1.50 -14.20 5.88
N ASN A 26 2.54 -15.01 6.15
CA ASN A 26 2.38 -16.46 6.23
C ASN A 26 2.15 -16.98 7.65
N LEU A 27 2.55 -16.25 8.69
CA LEU A 27 2.42 -16.73 10.07
C LEU A 27 0.95 -17.05 10.47
N PRO A 28 -0.07 -16.23 10.12
CA PRO A 28 -1.46 -16.57 10.35
C PRO A 28 -1.94 -17.78 9.55
N LEU A 29 -1.39 -18.00 8.33
CA LEU A 29 -1.70 -19.15 7.50
C LEU A 29 -1.12 -20.44 8.06
N ILE A 30 0.12 -20.40 8.56
CA ILE A 30 0.77 -21.53 9.23
C ILE A 30 -0.15 -22.04 10.35
N LYS A 31 -0.65 -21.13 11.20
CA LYS A 31 -1.60 -21.47 12.26
C LYS A 31 -2.87 -22.13 11.70
N LEU A 32 -3.52 -21.45 10.76
CA LEU A 32 -4.77 -21.93 10.14
C LEU A 32 -4.61 -23.34 9.55
N PHE A 33 -3.55 -23.56 8.77
CA PHE A 33 -3.37 -24.84 8.08
C PHE A 33 -3.05 -26.00 9.04
N VAL A 34 -2.32 -25.73 10.13
CA VAL A 34 -2.15 -26.74 11.20
C VAL A 34 -3.50 -27.04 11.86
N GLU A 35 -4.29 -26.03 12.21
CA GLU A 35 -5.63 -26.19 12.79
C GLU A 35 -6.58 -26.96 11.87
N LYS A 36 -6.43 -26.79 10.54
CA LYS A 36 -7.20 -27.54 9.50
C LYS A 36 -6.64 -28.94 9.22
N GLY A 37 -5.60 -29.38 9.93
CA GLY A 37 -5.08 -30.75 9.89
C GLY A 37 -4.07 -31.05 8.78
N ALA A 38 -3.47 -30.04 8.17
CA ALA A 38 -2.32 -30.23 7.28
C ALA A 38 -1.03 -30.53 8.06
N LYS A 39 -0.09 -31.20 7.43
CA LYS A 39 1.29 -31.34 7.93
C LYS A 39 2.09 -30.16 7.43
N VAL A 40 2.32 -29.18 8.32
CA VAL A 40 2.87 -27.87 7.92
C VAL A 40 4.36 -27.80 8.19
N THR A 41 5.12 -27.44 7.15
CA THR A 41 6.52 -27.01 7.24
C THR A 41 6.60 -25.51 6.96
N ALA A 42 7.25 -24.75 7.85
CA ALA A 42 7.52 -23.33 7.67
C ALA A 42 9.02 -23.15 7.38
N CYS A 43 9.36 -22.57 6.23
CA CYS A 43 10.75 -22.42 5.84
C CYS A 43 11.15 -20.96 5.63
N ASP A 44 12.41 -20.64 5.99
CA ASP A 44 12.97 -19.31 5.86
C ASP A 44 14.48 -19.38 5.65
N LYS A 45 15.03 -18.39 4.93
CA LYS A 45 16.48 -18.22 4.78
C LYS A 45 17.18 -17.92 6.11
N LYS A 46 16.48 -17.26 7.03
CA LYS A 46 16.99 -16.90 8.35
C LYS A 46 17.13 -18.10 9.25
N ASN A 47 18.09 -18.04 10.18
CA ASN A 47 18.18 -18.98 11.28
C ASN A 47 17.13 -18.70 12.35
N PHE A 48 16.96 -19.61 13.31
CA PHE A 48 15.90 -19.52 14.33
C PHE A 48 16.03 -18.26 15.19
N GLU A 49 17.26 -17.88 15.56
CA GLU A 49 17.55 -16.69 16.36
C GLU A 49 17.15 -15.41 15.64
N ASP A 50 17.37 -15.33 14.32
CA ASP A 50 17.07 -14.18 13.47
C ASP A 50 15.57 -14.04 13.18
N LEU A 51 14.80 -15.11 13.32
CA LEU A 51 13.34 -15.09 13.19
C LEU A 51 12.66 -14.53 14.44
N GLY A 52 13.33 -14.58 15.59
CA GLY A 52 12.81 -14.08 16.86
C GLY A 52 11.41 -14.63 17.18
N GLN A 53 10.48 -13.77 17.51
CA GLN A 53 9.10 -14.17 17.88
C GLN A 53 8.33 -14.93 16.80
N ASN A 54 8.64 -14.69 15.50
CA ASN A 54 7.95 -15.38 14.43
C ASN A 54 8.33 -16.87 14.35
N GLY A 55 9.61 -17.20 14.56
CA GLY A 55 10.08 -18.59 14.64
C GLY A 55 9.48 -19.34 15.83
N ILE A 56 9.42 -18.68 16.98
CA ILE A 56 8.81 -19.24 18.21
C ILE A 56 7.33 -19.54 17.95
N LYS A 57 6.57 -18.59 17.43
CA LYS A 57 5.13 -18.75 17.14
C LYS A 57 4.87 -19.87 16.11
N ALA A 58 5.66 -19.93 15.02
CA ALA A 58 5.49 -20.97 14.03
C ALA A 58 5.63 -22.37 14.64
N LYS A 59 6.62 -22.53 15.54
CA LYS A 59 6.83 -23.80 16.29
C LYS A 59 5.69 -24.07 17.30
N GLU A 60 5.23 -23.06 18.03
CA GLU A 60 4.10 -23.16 18.96
C GLU A 60 2.80 -23.55 18.24
N TYR A 61 2.59 -23.11 16.99
CA TYR A 61 1.46 -23.51 16.16
C TYR A 61 1.56 -24.97 15.70
N GLY A 62 2.71 -25.65 15.85
CA GLY A 62 2.91 -27.03 15.47
C GLY A 62 3.52 -27.23 14.09
N ALA A 63 4.09 -26.20 13.48
CA ALA A 63 4.81 -26.35 12.22
C ALA A 63 6.23 -26.91 12.44
N GLU A 64 6.69 -27.78 11.52
CA GLU A 64 8.10 -28.11 11.38
C GLU A 64 8.85 -26.92 10.78
N LEU A 65 10.10 -26.68 11.22
CA LEU A 65 10.91 -25.58 10.73
C LEU A 65 12.04 -26.09 9.83
N LEU A 66 12.14 -25.50 8.62
CA LEU A 66 13.23 -25.76 7.66
C LEU A 66 13.93 -24.43 7.40
N LEU A 67 15.10 -24.22 8.03
CA LEU A 67 15.75 -22.91 8.13
C LEU A 67 17.17 -22.93 7.55
N GLY A 68 17.67 -21.74 7.19
CA GLY A 68 19.02 -21.52 6.72
C GLY A 68 19.15 -21.49 5.19
N GLU A 69 20.37 -21.43 4.69
CA GLU A 69 20.64 -21.11 3.27
C GLU A 69 20.05 -22.11 2.27
N ASN A 70 19.99 -23.40 2.62
CA ASN A 70 19.54 -24.48 1.73
C ASN A 70 18.03 -24.81 1.84
N TYR A 71 17.26 -24.01 2.57
CA TYR A 71 15.86 -24.29 2.89
C TYR A 71 14.96 -24.60 1.68
N LEU A 72 15.24 -24.07 0.50
CA LEU A 72 14.45 -24.32 -0.71
C LEU A 72 14.74 -25.66 -1.38
N SER A 73 15.99 -26.15 -1.31
CA SER A 73 16.39 -27.41 -1.93
C SER A 73 15.93 -28.64 -1.17
N GLU A 74 15.54 -28.50 0.10
CA GLU A 74 15.13 -29.58 0.98
C GLU A 74 13.59 -29.68 1.12
N ILE A 75 12.82 -28.88 0.37
CA ILE A 75 11.35 -28.91 0.43
C ILE A 75 10.81 -30.24 -0.11
N ASP A 76 10.07 -30.95 0.75
CA ASP A 76 9.24 -32.13 0.43
C ASP A 76 7.78 -31.79 0.75
N ALA A 77 6.98 -31.44 -0.25
CA ALA A 77 5.62 -30.96 -0.07
C ALA A 77 4.69 -31.35 -1.23
N ASP A 78 3.39 -31.48 -0.93
CA ASP A 78 2.32 -31.57 -1.92
C ASP A 78 1.96 -30.16 -2.44
N ILE A 79 1.97 -29.18 -1.54
CA ILE A 79 1.59 -27.79 -1.80
C ILE A 79 2.62 -26.85 -1.17
N VAL A 80 3.05 -25.84 -1.91
CA VAL A 80 3.97 -24.79 -1.46
C VAL A 80 3.32 -23.43 -1.59
N PHE A 81 3.21 -22.71 -0.49
CA PHE A 81 2.79 -21.31 -0.45
C PHE A 81 4.02 -20.41 -0.53
N ARG A 82 4.14 -19.69 -1.63
CA ARG A 82 5.20 -18.72 -1.86
C ARG A 82 4.86 -17.37 -1.24
N SER A 83 5.77 -16.79 -0.47
CA SER A 83 5.66 -15.37 -0.12
C SER A 83 5.97 -14.46 -1.32
N PRO A 84 5.39 -13.27 -1.41
CA PRO A 84 5.67 -12.33 -2.51
C PRO A 84 7.15 -11.96 -2.65
N GLY A 85 7.90 -11.93 -1.54
CA GLY A 85 9.33 -11.63 -1.54
C GLY A 85 10.24 -12.72 -2.12
N THR A 86 9.71 -13.92 -2.40
CA THR A 86 10.47 -15.01 -3.04
C THR A 86 10.24 -14.96 -4.55
N PRO A 87 11.29 -14.77 -5.38
CA PRO A 87 11.15 -14.70 -6.84
C PRO A 87 10.47 -15.93 -7.43
N PHE A 88 9.47 -15.71 -8.30
CA PHE A 88 8.64 -16.79 -8.84
C PHE A 88 9.41 -17.76 -9.75
N TYR A 89 10.39 -17.25 -10.49
CA TYR A 89 11.21 -18.02 -11.43
C TYR A 89 12.50 -18.56 -10.82
N LYS A 90 12.63 -18.59 -9.50
CA LYS A 90 13.77 -19.18 -8.83
C LYS A 90 13.91 -20.66 -9.18
N ASP A 91 15.12 -21.13 -9.49
CA ASP A 91 15.39 -22.47 -10.03
C ASP A 91 14.80 -23.58 -9.15
N GLU A 92 14.92 -23.45 -7.83
CA GLU A 92 14.38 -24.44 -6.89
C GLU A 92 12.85 -24.52 -6.98
N LEU A 93 12.14 -23.37 -7.17
CA LEU A 93 10.69 -23.35 -7.32
C LEU A 93 10.26 -23.89 -8.70
N VAL A 94 11.05 -23.65 -9.73
CA VAL A 94 10.85 -24.27 -11.05
C VAL A 94 11.01 -25.80 -10.95
N ALA A 95 12.03 -26.27 -10.24
CA ALA A 95 12.24 -27.71 -10.02
C ALA A 95 11.09 -28.36 -9.25
N LEU A 96 10.52 -27.69 -8.23
CA LEU A 96 9.34 -28.18 -7.50
C LEU A 96 8.13 -28.32 -8.43
N ARG A 97 7.83 -27.30 -9.25
CA ARG A 97 6.74 -27.37 -10.25
C ARG A 97 6.92 -28.53 -11.24
N ASN A 98 8.14 -28.74 -11.71
CA ASN A 98 8.47 -29.83 -12.64
C ASN A 98 8.29 -31.22 -12.00
N LYS A 99 8.36 -31.31 -10.67
CA LYS A 99 8.04 -32.53 -9.91
C LYS A 99 6.54 -32.69 -9.62
N GLY A 100 5.69 -31.76 -10.07
CA GLY A 100 4.24 -31.81 -9.86
C GLY A 100 3.78 -31.24 -8.52
N VAL A 101 4.65 -30.55 -7.76
CA VAL A 101 4.26 -29.83 -6.54
C VAL A 101 3.39 -28.63 -6.90
N VAL A 102 2.28 -28.45 -6.21
CA VAL A 102 1.41 -27.29 -6.38
C VAL A 102 2.09 -26.07 -5.76
N LEU A 103 2.49 -25.10 -6.59
CA LEU A 103 3.04 -23.83 -6.14
C LEU A 103 1.97 -22.75 -6.23
N THR A 104 1.62 -22.17 -5.10
CA THR A 104 0.56 -21.15 -4.96
C THR A 104 0.98 -20.02 -4.03
N SER A 105 0.06 -19.12 -3.74
CA SER A 105 0.22 -18.03 -2.78
C SER A 105 -1.08 -17.79 -2.02
N GLU A 106 -1.00 -17.04 -0.94
CA GLU A 106 -2.16 -16.64 -0.14
C GLU A 106 -3.25 -15.99 -1.00
N MET A 107 -2.86 -15.04 -1.87
CA MET A 107 -3.80 -14.32 -2.73
C MET A 107 -4.42 -15.21 -3.81
N GLU A 108 -3.67 -16.14 -4.40
CA GLU A 108 -4.22 -17.06 -5.39
C GLU A 108 -5.33 -17.92 -4.78
N VAL A 109 -5.07 -18.49 -3.59
CA VAL A 109 -6.07 -19.31 -2.89
C VAL A 109 -7.24 -18.46 -2.39
N PHE A 110 -6.98 -17.23 -1.89
CA PHE A 110 -8.07 -16.32 -1.52
C PHE A 110 -9.00 -16.03 -2.70
N PHE A 111 -8.45 -15.72 -3.89
CA PHE A 111 -9.24 -15.46 -5.09
C PHE A 111 -10.07 -16.69 -5.53
N ASP A 112 -9.53 -17.90 -5.32
CA ASP A 112 -10.26 -19.14 -5.66
C ASP A 112 -11.42 -19.42 -4.73
N LEU A 113 -11.28 -19.05 -3.45
CA LEU A 113 -12.25 -19.39 -2.41
C LEU A 113 -13.21 -18.25 -2.06
N CYS A 114 -12.91 -17.01 -2.48
CA CYS A 114 -13.72 -15.85 -2.16
C CYS A 114 -15.11 -15.94 -2.82
N PRO A 115 -16.21 -15.92 -2.03
CA PRO A 115 -17.56 -16.06 -2.57
C PRO A 115 -18.12 -14.74 -3.08
N CYS A 116 -17.60 -13.61 -2.61
CA CYS A 116 -18.10 -12.28 -2.95
C CYS A 116 -17.34 -11.64 -4.11
N ARG A 117 -17.83 -10.48 -4.56
CA ARG A 117 -17.16 -9.64 -5.55
C ARG A 117 -15.79 -9.20 -5.04
N ILE A 118 -14.78 -9.28 -5.91
CA ILE A 118 -13.42 -8.79 -5.65
C ILE A 118 -13.14 -7.55 -6.49
N ILE A 119 -12.77 -6.45 -5.84
CA ILE A 119 -12.18 -5.27 -6.46
C ILE A 119 -10.70 -5.26 -6.14
N ALA A 120 -9.83 -5.33 -7.14
CA ALA A 120 -8.39 -5.31 -6.90
C ALA A 120 -7.70 -4.13 -7.58
N VAL A 121 -6.74 -3.56 -6.88
CA VAL A 121 -5.99 -2.37 -7.31
C VAL A 121 -4.51 -2.69 -7.45
N THR A 122 -3.91 -2.34 -8.58
CA THR A 122 -2.46 -2.36 -8.80
C THR A 122 -1.97 -1.06 -9.45
N GLY A 123 -0.67 -0.92 -9.58
CA GLY A 123 0.00 0.23 -10.19
C GLY A 123 1.38 0.44 -9.60
N SER A 124 2.12 1.42 -10.08
CA SER A 124 3.39 1.85 -9.46
C SER A 124 3.11 2.69 -8.22
N ASP A 125 2.27 3.71 -8.35
CA ASP A 125 1.88 4.64 -7.29
C ASP A 125 0.36 4.69 -7.10
N GLY A 126 -0.10 5.26 -5.99
CA GLY A 126 -1.52 5.47 -5.69
C GLY A 126 -2.30 4.23 -5.24
N LYS A 127 -1.75 3.01 -5.33
CA LYS A 127 -2.43 1.75 -4.97
C LYS A 127 -3.14 1.82 -3.62
N THR A 128 -2.39 2.05 -2.56
CA THR A 128 -2.90 2.02 -1.18
C THR A 128 -4.00 3.05 -0.96
N THR A 129 -3.80 4.27 -1.48
CA THR A 129 -4.79 5.34 -1.36
C THR A 129 -6.07 4.98 -2.12
N THR A 130 -5.96 4.54 -3.37
CA THR A 130 -7.11 4.13 -4.18
C THR A 130 -7.86 2.95 -3.55
N THR A 131 -7.13 1.91 -3.07
CA THR A 131 -7.71 0.76 -2.38
C THR A 131 -8.48 1.19 -1.13
N THR A 132 -7.91 2.11 -0.35
CA THR A 132 -8.57 2.60 0.87
C THR A 132 -9.78 3.46 0.54
N ILE A 133 -9.72 4.36 -0.46
CA ILE A 133 -10.87 5.17 -0.89
C ILE A 133 -12.02 4.25 -1.36
N ILE A 134 -11.73 3.23 -2.17
CA ILE A 134 -12.74 2.23 -2.60
C ILE A 134 -13.38 1.56 -1.39
N SER A 135 -12.57 1.11 -0.43
CA SER A 135 -13.06 0.49 0.80
C SER A 135 -13.97 1.43 1.60
N GLU A 136 -13.58 2.70 1.75
CA GLU A 136 -14.38 3.69 2.49
C GLU A 136 -15.69 4.04 1.77
N PHE A 137 -15.69 4.12 0.43
CA PHE A 137 -16.91 4.29 -0.36
C PHE A 137 -17.90 3.15 -0.14
N LEU A 138 -17.43 1.90 -0.21
CA LEU A 138 -18.26 0.72 -0.05
C LEU A 138 -18.79 0.58 1.37
N LYS A 139 -17.95 0.85 2.39
CA LYS A 139 -18.39 0.88 3.81
C LYS A 139 -19.44 1.95 4.06
N ALA A 140 -19.26 3.16 3.50
CA ALA A 140 -20.22 4.25 3.62
C ALA A 140 -21.57 3.90 2.94
N ALA A 141 -21.55 3.06 1.90
CA ALA A 141 -22.73 2.49 1.27
C ALA A 141 -23.34 1.30 2.05
N GLY A 142 -22.78 0.94 3.21
CA GLY A 142 -23.33 -0.12 4.10
C GLY A 142 -22.84 -1.53 3.80
N LEU A 143 -21.82 -1.71 2.93
CA LEU A 143 -21.26 -3.02 2.63
C LEU A 143 -20.21 -3.43 3.67
N ASN A 144 -20.12 -4.73 3.97
CA ASN A 144 -18.97 -5.29 4.67
C ASN A 144 -17.82 -5.48 3.67
N VAL A 145 -16.62 -4.99 4.05
CA VAL A 145 -15.48 -4.91 3.12
C VAL A 145 -14.25 -5.60 3.71
N PRO A 146 -14.02 -6.89 3.39
CA PRO A 146 -12.73 -7.54 3.59
C PRO A 146 -11.65 -6.77 2.83
N LEU A 147 -10.67 -6.19 3.57
CA LEU A 147 -9.61 -5.33 3.02
C LEU A 147 -8.23 -5.91 3.32
N GLY A 148 -7.42 -6.14 2.28
CA GLY A 148 -6.08 -6.70 2.47
C GLY A 148 -5.24 -6.81 1.20
N GLY A 149 -4.38 -7.84 1.15
CA GLY A 149 -3.44 -8.09 0.06
C GLY A 149 -2.03 -7.58 0.37
N ASN A 150 -1.49 -6.68 -0.46
CA ASN A 150 -0.18 -6.06 -0.22
C ASN A 150 -0.19 -5.03 0.94
N ILE A 151 -1.35 -4.81 1.53
CA ILE A 151 -1.59 -3.93 2.69
C ILE A 151 -2.38 -4.68 3.77
N GLY A 152 -2.29 -4.20 5.00
CA GLY A 152 -3.08 -4.75 6.11
C GLY A 152 -2.67 -6.17 6.48
N LYS A 153 -3.66 -7.02 6.66
CA LYS A 153 -3.51 -8.42 7.05
C LYS A 153 -3.82 -9.36 5.88
N PRO A 154 -3.29 -10.60 5.89
CA PRO A 154 -3.68 -11.61 4.92
C PRO A 154 -5.19 -11.91 5.05
N LEU A 155 -5.86 -12.13 3.93
CA LEU A 155 -7.32 -12.33 3.88
C LEU A 155 -7.74 -13.80 3.95
N LEU A 156 -6.90 -14.73 3.50
CA LEU A 156 -7.22 -16.15 3.51
C LEU A 156 -7.54 -16.70 4.93
N PRO A 157 -6.90 -16.24 6.03
CA PRO A 157 -7.29 -16.67 7.37
C PRO A 157 -8.73 -16.30 7.76
N GLU A 158 -9.33 -15.33 7.11
CA GLU A 158 -10.69 -14.87 7.38
C GLU A 158 -11.72 -15.36 6.36
N ILE A 159 -11.32 -16.23 5.41
CA ILE A 159 -12.14 -16.64 4.28
C ILE A 159 -13.48 -17.28 4.68
N GLU A 160 -13.53 -17.96 5.84
CA GLU A 160 -14.75 -18.59 6.35
C GLU A 160 -15.79 -17.57 6.85
N SER A 161 -15.36 -16.35 7.16
CA SER A 161 -16.23 -15.23 7.57
C SER A 161 -16.72 -14.36 6.41
N VAL A 162 -16.16 -14.53 5.22
CA VAL A 162 -16.55 -13.78 4.03
C VAL A 162 -17.84 -14.35 3.44
N ASN A 163 -18.85 -13.49 3.21
CA ASN A 163 -20.14 -13.84 2.68
C ASN A 163 -20.33 -13.35 1.24
N ASP A 164 -21.31 -13.90 0.54
CA ASP A 164 -21.62 -13.57 -0.87
C ASP A 164 -22.02 -12.08 -1.06
N ASP A 165 -22.60 -11.45 -0.05
CA ASP A 165 -23.03 -10.05 -0.06
C ASP A 165 -21.89 -9.06 0.28
N ASP A 166 -20.73 -9.55 0.69
CA ASP A 166 -19.56 -8.71 0.96
C ASP A 166 -18.96 -8.18 -0.35
N CYS A 167 -18.01 -7.24 -0.23
CA CYS A 167 -17.21 -6.79 -1.35
C CYS A 167 -15.74 -6.70 -0.93
N ALA A 168 -14.93 -7.67 -1.33
CA ALA A 168 -13.52 -7.70 -0.98
C ALA A 168 -12.74 -6.65 -1.79
N VAL A 169 -11.89 -5.87 -1.12
CA VAL A 169 -11.03 -4.87 -1.75
C VAL A 169 -9.57 -5.22 -1.48
N VAL A 170 -8.80 -5.41 -2.54
CA VAL A 170 -7.46 -6.01 -2.46
C VAL A 170 -6.42 -5.13 -3.15
N GLU A 171 -5.34 -4.79 -2.46
CA GLU A 171 -4.15 -4.23 -3.09
C GLU A 171 -3.24 -5.35 -3.60
N LEU A 172 -2.81 -5.29 -4.87
CA LEU A 172 -1.91 -6.29 -5.45
C LEU A 172 -0.59 -5.68 -5.94
N SER A 173 0.52 -6.26 -5.49
CA SER A 173 1.86 -5.99 -5.99
C SER A 173 2.14 -6.77 -7.28
N SER A 174 3.19 -6.36 -8.04
CA SER A 174 3.67 -7.13 -9.20
C SER A 174 4.16 -8.54 -8.79
N PHE A 175 4.73 -8.66 -7.59
CA PHE A 175 5.22 -9.94 -7.06
C PHE A 175 4.11 -10.94 -6.71
N GLN A 176 2.93 -10.45 -6.38
CA GLN A 176 1.73 -11.30 -6.23
C GLN A 176 1.15 -11.65 -7.59
N LEU A 177 0.97 -10.65 -8.46
CA LEU A 177 0.34 -10.80 -9.77
C LEU A 177 1.10 -11.69 -10.74
N ILE A 178 2.45 -11.79 -10.64
CA ILE A 178 3.28 -12.57 -11.59
C ILE A 178 2.85 -14.04 -11.71
N SER A 179 2.35 -14.64 -10.64
CA SER A 179 1.87 -16.03 -10.63
C SER A 179 0.37 -16.17 -10.79
N MET A 180 -0.40 -15.12 -10.53
CA MET A 180 -1.87 -15.19 -10.54
C MET A 180 -2.43 -15.53 -11.92
N ARG A 181 -3.42 -16.41 -11.95
CA ARG A 181 -4.15 -16.87 -13.14
C ARG A 181 -5.66 -16.69 -12.99
N LYS A 182 -6.08 -15.89 -12.01
CA LYS A 182 -7.44 -15.44 -11.79
C LYS A 182 -7.41 -13.94 -11.57
N SER A 183 -8.27 -13.22 -12.27
CA SER A 183 -8.41 -11.77 -12.16
C SER A 183 -9.64 -11.41 -11.33
N PRO A 184 -9.69 -10.21 -10.70
CA PRO A 184 -10.84 -9.75 -9.95
C PRO A 184 -12.04 -9.43 -10.86
N ASP A 185 -13.22 -9.31 -10.26
CA ASP A 185 -14.42 -8.83 -10.97
C ASP A 185 -14.23 -7.38 -11.46
N ILE A 186 -13.59 -6.54 -10.63
CA ILE A 186 -13.24 -5.18 -11.00
C ILE A 186 -11.73 -4.98 -10.77
N ALA A 187 -10.99 -4.76 -11.85
CA ALA A 187 -9.56 -4.49 -11.84
C ALA A 187 -9.29 -2.99 -11.99
N VAL A 188 -8.42 -2.42 -11.16
CA VAL A 188 -8.00 -1.02 -11.26
C VAL A 188 -6.49 -0.96 -11.45
N VAL A 189 -6.04 -0.25 -12.49
CA VAL A 189 -4.61 0.03 -12.72
C VAL A 189 -4.39 1.53 -12.65
N THR A 190 -3.73 2.01 -11.59
CA THR A 190 -3.58 3.45 -11.33
C THR A 190 -2.60 4.12 -12.30
N ASN A 191 -1.40 3.60 -12.39
CA ASN A 191 -0.35 4.06 -13.30
C ASN A 191 0.78 3.01 -13.38
N LEU A 192 1.62 3.11 -14.40
CA LEU A 192 2.84 2.32 -14.52
C LEU A 192 4.02 3.24 -14.87
N ALA A 193 5.04 3.18 -14.03
CA ALA A 193 6.33 3.84 -14.18
C ALA A 193 7.44 2.89 -13.71
N PRO A 194 8.69 3.06 -14.13
CA PRO A 194 9.81 2.21 -13.71
C PRO A 194 9.88 2.09 -12.19
N ASN A 195 9.82 0.85 -11.70
CA ASN A 195 9.90 0.53 -10.27
C ASN A 195 10.30 -0.95 -10.10
N HIS A 196 10.99 -1.29 -9.00
CA HIS A 196 11.40 -2.66 -8.66
C HIS A 196 12.24 -3.37 -9.75
N LEU A 197 13.01 -2.63 -10.56
CA LEU A 197 13.89 -3.19 -11.60
C LEU A 197 15.17 -3.82 -11.02
N ASP A 198 15.37 -3.73 -9.74
CA ASP A 198 16.36 -4.48 -8.94
C ASP A 198 15.95 -5.94 -8.69
N ILE A 199 14.67 -6.28 -8.87
CA ILE A 199 14.10 -7.61 -8.62
C ILE A 199 13.47 -8.21 -9.87
N HIS A 200 12.70 -7.43 -10.65
CA HIS A 200 12.21 -7.85 -11.96
C HIS A 200 13.36 -7.86 -12.97
N LYS A 201 13.31 -8.82 -13.88
CA LYS A 201 14.31 -8.96 -14.94
C LYS A 201 14.46 -7.69 -15.77
N ASP A 202 13.36 -7.06 -16.10
CA ASP A 202 13.27 -5.82 -16.88
C ASP A 202 11.88 -5.14 -16.70
N MET A 203 11.70 -3.99 -17.33
CA MET A 203 10.44 -3.25 -17.32
C MET A 203 9.30 -4.05 -17.94
N GLN A 204 9.57 -4.90 -18.94
CA GLN A 204 8.53 -5.69 -19.59
C GLN A 204 7.96 -6.75 -18.66
N GLU A 205 8.80 -7.47 -17.90
CA GLU A 205 8.34 -8.43 -16.89
C GLU A 205 7.50 -7.73 -15.82
N TYR A 206 7.89 -6.52 -15.39
CA TYR A 206 7.11 -5.72 -14.43
C TYR A 206 5.73 -5.35 -14.99
N ILE A 207 5.66 -4.90 -16.26
CA ILE A 207 4.41 -4.58 -16.96
C ILE A 207 3.54 -5.83 -17.10
N ASP A 208 4.10 -6.93 -17.59
CA ASP A 208 3.39 -8.19 -17.83
C ASP A 208 2.85 -8.78 -16.53
N SER A 209 3.64 -8.71 -15.45
CA SER A 209 3.20 -9.13 -14.13
C SER A 209 1.95 -8.37 -13.69
N LYS A 210 1.91 -7.05 -13.85
CA LYS A 210 0.75 -6.24 -13.46
C LYS A 210 -0.44 -6.42 -14.40
N LYS A 211 -0.18 -6.68 -15.68
CA LYS A 211 -1.22 -6.94 -16.68
C LYS A 211 -2.06 -8.17 -16.35
N ASN A 212 -1.51 -9.13 -15.59
CA ASN A 212 -2.26 -10.30 -15.12
C ASN A 212 -3.53 -9.95 -14.34
N ILE A 213 -3.63 -8.73 -13.77
CA ILE A 213 -4.85 -8.29 -13.07
C ILE A 213 -6.08 -8.25 -14.00
N ILE A 214 -5.88 -8.09 -15.32
CA ILE A 214 -6.97 -8.05 -16.32
C ILE A 214 -7.00 -9.26 -17.25
N LEU A 215 -5.88 -9.96 -17.45
CA LEU A 215 -5.75 -10.97 -18.50
C LEU A 215 -6.69 -12.18 -18.32
N HIS A 216 -7.12 -12.46 -17.10
CA HIS A 216 -8.00 -13.58 -16.78
C HIS A 216 -9.43 -13.13 -16.46
N GLN A 217 -9.78 -11.87 -16.75
CA GLN A 217 -11.15 -11.37 -16.65
C GLN A 217 -12.05 -11.97 -17.74
N ASN A 218 -13.33 -12.11 -17.42
CA ASN A 218 -14.37 -12.55 -18.35
C ASN A 218 -15.20 -11.34 -18.91
N ALA A 219 -16.23 -11.64 -19.70
CA ALA A 219 -17.07 -10.62 -20.30
C ALA A 219 -17.93 -9.80 -19.31
N PHE A 220 -18.13 -10.29 -18.11
CA PHE A 220 -18.90 -9.61 -17.04
C PHE A 220 -18.01 -8.80 -16.09
N SER A 221 -16.69 -8.91 -16.22
CA SER A 221 -15.73 -8.18 -15.41
C SER A 221 -15.56 -6.75 -15.92
N LYS A 222 -15.01 -5.87 -15.06
CA LYS A 222 -14.73 -4.46 -15.37
C LYS A 222 -13.24 -4.17 -15.17
N ALA A 223 -12.64 -3.49 -16.14
CA ALA A 223 -11.30 -2.92 -16.02
C ALA A 223 -11.38 -1.39 -15.92
N VAL A 224 -10.64 -0.80 -15.00
CA VAL A 224 -10.51 0.65 -14.79
C VAL A 224 -9.06 1.02 -15.06
N LEU A 225 -8.81 1.81 -16.11
CA LEU A 225 -7.49 2.14 -16.61
C LEU A 225 -7.25 3.65 -16.65
N ASN A 226 -6.02 4.06 -16.36
CA ASN A 226 -5.60 5.45 -16.46
C ASN A 226 -5.36 5.81 -17.93
N LEU A 227 -6.16 6.73 -18.48
CA LEU A 227 -6.02 7.23 -19.84
C LEU A 227 -4.75 8.08 -20.02
N ASP A 228 -4.37 8.82 -18.95
CA ASP A 228 -3.23 9.74 -18.96
C ASP A 228 -1.87 9.04 -18.86
N ASN A 229 -1.85 7.73 -18.60
CA ASN A 229 -0.64 6.92 -18.56
C ASN A 229 -0.60 5.96 -19.76
N GLU A 230 0.34 6.18 -20.67
CA GLU A 230 0.45 5.46 -21.94
C GLU A 230 0.47 3.93 -21.76
N ILE A 231 1.24 3.42 -20.79
CA ILE A 231 1.37 1.97 -20.55
C ILE A 231 0.03 1.38 -20.09
N THR A 232 -0.64 2.01 -19.13
CA THR A 232 -1.92 1.51 -18.63
C THR A 232 -3.03 1.65 -19.67
N ASN A 233 -3.03 2.73 -20.44
CA ASN A 233 -3.98 2.92 -21.55
C ASN A 233 -3.81 1.83 -22.62
N GLY A 234 -2.58 1.40 -22.91
CA GLY A 234 -2.28 0.30 -23.82
C GLY A 234 -2.86 -1.06 -23.37
N PHE A 235 -3.20 -1.22 -22.10
CA PHE A 235 -3.91 -2.43 -21.63
C PHE A 235 -5.34 -2.54 -22.14
N SER A 236 -5.92 -1.46 -22.65
CA SER A 236 -7.31 -1.43 -23.19
C SER A 236 -7.58 -2.51 -24.22
N GLU A 237 -6.60 -2.83 -25.08
CA GLU A 237 -6.71 -3.86 -26.12
C GLU A 237 -6.88 -5.28 -25.56
N SER A 238 -6.49 -5.49 -24.29
CA SER A 238 -6.56 -6.79 -23.62
C SER A 238 -7.83 -6.96 -22.77
N VAL A 239 -8.64 -5.91 -22.63
CA VAL A 239 -9.87 -5.94 -21.83
C VAL A 239 -10.96 -6.69 -22.58
N ARG A 240 -11.56 -7.70 -21.95
CA ARG A 240 -12.62 -8.53 -22.54
C ARG A 240 -14.03 -8.10 -22.09
N GLY A 241 -14.13 -7.51 -20.93
CA GLY A 241 -15.38 -7.07 -20.33
C GLY A 241 -15.61 -5.57 -20.50
N GLN A 242 -16.19 -4.96 -19.48
CA GLN A 242 -16.45 -3.54 -19.46
C GLN A 242 -15.13 -2.75 -19.24
N LEU A 243 -14.88 -1.77 -20.08
CA LEU A 243 -13.77 -0.84 -19.96
C LEU A 243 -14.28 0.50 -19.44
N ALA A 244 -13.76 0.94 -18.30
CA ALA A 244 -13.86 2.31 -17.81
C ALA A 244 -12.47 2.94 -17.80
N LYS A 245 -12.38 4.22 -18.09
CA LYS A 245 -11.13 4.99 -18.04
C LYS A 245 -11.26 6.15 -17.06
N PHE A 246 -10.15 6.61 -16.54
CA PHE A 246 -10.13 7.86 -15.78
C PHE A 246 -9.03 8.79 -16.30
N SER A 247 -9.28 10.11 -16.21
CA SER A 247 -8.35 11.12 -16.69
C SER A 247 -8.53 12.45 -15.95
N VAL A 248 -7.42 13.12 -15.67
CA VAL A 248 -7.42 14.53 -15.22
C VAL A 248 -7.25 15.51 -16.38
N LYS A 249 -6.98 15.03 -17.61
CA LYS A 249 -6.64 15.85 -18.78
C LYS A 249 -7.79 16.00 -19.75
N GLU A 250 -8.59 14.95 -19.91
CA GLU A 250 -9.63 14.90 -20.95
C GLU A 250 -10.86 14.09 -20.53
N ASN A 251 -11.98 14.35 -21.21
CA ASN A 251 -13.21 13.58 -21.02
C ASN A 251 -13.05 12.16 -21.57
N VAL A 252 -13.70 11.21 -20.89
CA VAL A 252 -13.72 9.80 -21.25
C VAL A 252 -15.13 9.37 -21.67
N SER A 253 -15.25 8.36 -22.51
CA SER A 253 -16.56 7.85 -22.97
C SER A 253 -17.30 7.06 -21.88
N ASN A 254 -16.55 6.39 -20.99
CA ASN A 254 -17.05 5.68 -19.82
C ASN A 254 -16.01 5.77 -18.70
N GLY A 255 -16.37 6.38 -17.58
CA GLY A 255 -15.50 6.53 -16.43
C GLY A 255 -15.47 7.94 -15.84
N ALA A 256 -14.57 8.17 -14.90
CA ALA A 256 -14.47 9.44 -14.21
C ALA A 256 -13.41 10.36 -14.83
N PHE A 257 -13.71 11.65 -14.89
CA PHE A 257 -12.80 12.64 -15.46
C PHE A 257 -12.93 13.99 -14.73
N LEU A 258 -11.92 14.84 -14.91
CA LEU A 258 -11.90 16.17 -14.34
C LEU A 258 -12.38 17.19 -15.39
N ASP A 259 -13.43 17.96 -15.05
CA ASP A 259 -13.95 19.09 -15.84
C ASP A 259 -13.76 20.39 -15.03
N GLY A 260 -12.72 21.15 -15.35
CA GLY A 260 -12.25 22.24 -14.51
C GLY A 260 -11.90 21.72 -13.11
N ASP A 261 -12.57 22.22 -12.09
CA ASP A 261 -12.40 21.76 -10.68
C ASP A 261 -13.46 20.73 -10.26
N THR A 262 -14.24 20.20 -11.20
CA THR A 262 -15.34 19.26 -10.89
C THR A 262 -14.99 17.85 -11.38
N ILE A 263 -15.05 16.88 -10.47
CA ILE A 263 -15.03 15.46 -10.81
C ILE A 263 -16.39 15.06 -11.36
N CYS A 264 -16.37 14.52 -12.57
CA CYS A 264 -17.53 14.05 -13.30
C CYS A 264 -17.39 12.55 -13.62
N TYR A 265 -18.50 11.87 -13.83
CA TYR A 265 -18.55 10.55 -14.45
C TYR A 265 -19.32 10.61 -15.76
N ASN A 266 -18.76 10.07 -16.81
CA ASN A 266 -19.45 9.88 -18.10
C ASN A 266 -19.85 8.41 -18.23
N ASP A 267 -21.13 8.17 -18.38
CA ASP A 267 -21.72 6.86 -18.65
C ASP A 267 -22.26 6.87 -20.09
N TYR A 268 -21.36 6.64 -21.04
CA TYR A 268 -21.65 6.62 -22.48
C TYR A 268 -22.47 7.82 -22.98
N GLY A 269 -22.10 9.01 -22.57
CA GLY A 269 -22.73 10.28 -22.97
C GLY A 269 -23.62 10.89 -21.88
N LYS A 270 -23.99 10.14 -20.84
CA LYS A 270 -24.67 10.69 -19.67
C LYS A 270 -23.64 11.15 -18.63
N ILE A 271 -23.41 12.45 -18.58
CA ILE A 271 -22.45 13.03 -17.62
C ILE A 271 -23.15 13.35 -16.31
N THR A 272 -22.57 12.85 -15.22
CA THR A 272 -22.98 13.16 -13.84
C THR A 272 -21.86 13.93 -13.15
N ARG A 273 -22.15 15.12 -12.61
CA ARG A 273 -21.24 15.90 -11.77
C ARG A 273 -21.30 15.36 -10.35
N ILE A 274 -20.16 15.02 -9.78
CA ILE A 274 -20.08 14.31 -8.48
C ILE A 274 -19.65 15.26 -7.36
N MET A 275 -18.43 15.82 -7.43
CA MET A 275 -17.87 16.67 -6.38
C MET A 275 -16.86 17.66 -6.94
N ASN A 276 -16.58 18.71 -6.18
CA ASN A 276 -15.45 19.60 -6.48
C ASN A 276 -14.16 19.03 -5.89
N ILE A 277 -13.01 19.22 -6.55
CA ILE A 277 -11.70 18.73 -6.04
C ILE A 277 -11.34 19.36 -4.68
N HIS A 278 -11.88 20.55 -4.36
CA HIS A 278 -11.68 21.21 -3.07
C HIS A 278 -12.48 20.55 -1.92
N ASP A 279 -13.42 19.67 -2.22
CA ASP A 279 -14.08 18.79 -1.23
C ASP A 279 -13.16 17.65 -0.75
N ILE A 280 -12.10 17.34 -1.51
CA ILE A 280 -11.14 16.29 -1.17
C ILE A 280 -10.19 16.80 -0.08
N LYS A 281 -10.25 16.17 1.08
CA LYS A 281 -9.49 16.58 2.27
C LYS A 281 -7.98 16.27 2.17
N ILE A 282 -7.61 15.20 1.46
CA ILE A 282 -6.21 14.82 1.24
C ILE A 282 -5.61 15.63 0.09
N PRO A 283 -4.41 16.26 0.30
CA PRO A 283 -3.87 17.20 -0.67
C PRO A 283 -3.27 16.53 -1.90
N GLY A 284 -3.17 17.28 -2.99
CA GLY A 284 -2.41 16.96 -4.19
C GLY A 284 -3.24 16.39 -5.34
N MET A 285 -2.86 16.74 -6.59
CA MET A 285 -3.56 16.31 -7.81
C MET A 285 -3.52 14.79 -8.00
N HIS A 286 -2.44 14.11 -7.57
CA HIS A 286 -2.38 12.64 -7.58
C HIS A 286 -3.48 12.00 -6.71
N ASN A 287 -3.99 12.69 -5.67
CA ASN A 287 -5.14 12.21 -4.91
C ASN A 287 -6.45 12.43 -5.68
N VAL A 288 -6.56 13.47 -6.48
CA VAL A 288 -7.68 13.61 -7.44
C VAL A 288 -7.69 12.41 -8.42
N GLU A 289 -6.54 12.02 -8.97
CA GLU A 289 -6.42 10.82 -9.81
C GLU A 289 -6.83 9.54 -9.06
N ASN A 290 -6.42 9.39 -7.78
CA ASN A 290 -6.84 8.25 -6.95
C ASN A 290 -8.37 8.22 -6.74
N TYR A 291 -9.01 9.39 -6.56
CA TYR A 291 -10.47 9.49 -6.48
C TYR A 291 -11.15 9.16 -7.81
N LEU A 292 -10.63 9.63 -8.95
CA LEU A 292 -11.16 9.29 -10.26
C LEU A 292 -11.12 7.78 -10.52
N ALA A 293 -10.00 7.13 -10.16
CA ALA A 293 -9.85 5.67 -10.24
C ALA A 293 -10.86 4.94 -9.34
N ALA A 294 -10.99 5.39 -8.07
CA ALA A 294 -11.91 4.79 -7.11
C ALA A 294 -13.38 4.97 -7.51
N ILE A 295 -13.77 6.16 -7.94
CA ILE A 295 -15.12 6.46 -8.45
C ILE A 295 -15.43 5.56 -9.65
N SER A 296 -14.49 5.44 -10.60
CA SER A 296 -14.64 4.57 -11.76
C SER A 296 -14.83 3.10 -11.38
N ALA A 297 -14.16 2.65 -10.32
CA ALA A 297 -14.31 1.28 -9.82
C ALA A 297 -15.71 1.02 -9.25
N VAL A 298 -16.21 1.92 -8.38
CA VAL A 298 -17.44 1.70 -7.62
C VAL A 298 -18.69 2.31 -8.25
N TRP A 299 -18.58 2.92 -9.45
CA TRP A 299 -19.75 3.47 -10.16
C TRP A 299 -20.81 2.41 -10.37
N GLY A 300 -22.05 2.71 -9.97
CA GLY A 300 -23.16 1.77 -9.95
C GLY A 300 -23.29 0.92 -8.68
N LEU A 301 -22.30 0.98 -7.78
CA LEU A 301 -22.35 0.35 -6.44
C LEU A 301 -22.57 1.37 -5.33
N VAL A 302 -22.07 2.59 -5.51
CA VAL A 302 -22.15 3.69 -4.53
C VAL A 302 -22.68 4.93 -5.27
N ASP A 303 -23.56 5.68 -4.65
CA ASP A 303 -24.09 6.92 -5.20
C ASP A 303 -23.12 8.10 -5.03
N ALA A 304 -23.32 9.16 -5.83
CA ALA A 304 -22.46 10.34 -5.87
C ALA A 304 -22.45 11.14 -4.55
N GLU A 305 -23.56 11.15 -3.82
CA GLU A 305 -23.69 11.86 -2.54
C GLU A 305 -22.81 11.19 -1.48
N THR A 306 -22.89 9.86 -1.38
CA THR A 306 -22.04 9.04 -0.49
C THR A 306 -20.55 9.22 -0.82
N MET A 307 -20.17 9.19 -2.10
CA MET A 307 -18.79 9.41 -2.51
C MET A 307 -18.28 10.80 -2.08
N THR A 308 -19.11 11.83 -2.25
CA THR A 308 -18.80 13.22 -1.85
C THR A 308 -18.66 13.34 -0.33
N ALA A 309 -19.52 12.69 0.44
CA ALA A 309 -19.45 12.71 1.90
C ALA A 309 -18.14 12.08 2.40
N VAL A 310 -17.73 10.97 1.81
CA VAL A 310 -16.44 10.33 2.12
C VAL A 310 -15.27 11.25 1.75
N ALA A 311 -15.29 11.90 0.59
CA ALA A 311 -14.21 12.80 0.17
C ALA A 311 -13.98 13.95 1.17
N LYS A 312 -15.06 14.49 1.75
CA LYS A 312 -15.02 15.56 2.77
C LYS A 312 -14.47 15.11 4.13
N THR A 313 -14.50 13.82 4.42
CA THR A 313 -14.13 13.28 5.74
C THR A 313 -12.87 12.43 5.72
N PHE A 314 -12.55 11.78 4.61
CA PHE A 314 -11.40 10.89 4.50
C PHE A 314 -10.08 11.66 4.67
N GLY A 315 -9.40 11.42 5.78
CA GLY A 315 -8.13 12.10 6.15
C GLY A 315 -6.87 11.48 5.55
N GLY A 316 -6.99 10.46 4.69
CA GLY A 316 -5.87 9.75 4.09
C GLY A 316 -5.62 8.37 4.68
N VAL A 317 -4.61 7.70 4.14
CA VAL A 317 -4.14 6.41 4.66
C VAL A 317 -3.34 6.66 5.91
N ALA A 318 -3.58 5.88 6.96
CA ALA A 318 -2.85 6.00 8.21
C ALA A 318 -1.33 6.04 7.97
N HIS A 319 -0.65 6.97 8.60
CA HIS A 319 0.80 7.21 8.50
C HIS A 319 1.34 7.61 7.12
N ARG A 320 0.48 7.92 6.14
CA ARG A 320 0.87 8.36 4.78
C ARG A 320 0.22 9.70 4.47
N ALA A 321 0.95 10.80 4.69
CA ALA A 321 0.43 12.17 4.59
C ALA A 321 -0.97 12.31 5.22
N GLU A 322 -1.21 11.55 6.29
CA GLU A 322 -2.47 11.45 7.01
C GLU A 322 -2.78 12.79 7.69
N PHE A 323 -3.89 13.42 7.35
CA PHE A 323 -4.34 14.60 8.06
C PHE A 323 -4.76 14.23 9.49
N VAL A 324 -4.09 14.83 10.48
CA VAL A 324 -4.40 14.58 11.90
C VAL A 324 -5.46 15.54 12.38
N ARG A 325 -5.15 16.83 12.39
CA ARG A 325 -6.08 17.91 12.74
C ARG A 325 -5.50 19.30 12.39
N GLU A 326 -6.34 20.31 12.50
CA GLU A 326 -5.96 21.72 12.44
C GLU A 326 -6.05 22.31 13.86
N VAL A 327 -5.01 23.04 14.28
CA VAL A 327 -4.93 23.75 15.58
C VAL A 327 -4.47 25.17 15.29
N ASP A 328 -5.24 26.18 15.71
CA ASP A 328 -4.95 27.59 15.52
C ASP A 328 -4.68 27.99 14.05
N GLY A 329 -5.31 27.25 13.11
CA GLY A 329 -5.11 27.44 11.67
C GLY A 329 -3.85 26.79 11.10
N VAL A 330 -3.10 26.01 11.90
CA VAL A 330 -1.96 25.18 11.48
C VAL A 330 -2.44 23.75 11.25
N LYS A 331 -2.13 23.17 10.08
CA LYS A 331 -2.52 21.81 9.71
C LYS A 331 -1.40 20.82 10.02
N TYR A 332 -1.72 19.77 10.76
CA TYR A 332 -0.78 18.70 11.14
C TYR A 332 -1.01 17.45 10.32
N TYR A 333 0.06 16.92 9.72
CA TYR A 333 0.06 15.69 8.91
C TYR A 333 1.04 14.65 9.45
N ASN A 334 0.62 13.38 9.45
CA ASN A 334 1.44 12.25 9.82
C ASN A 334 1.87 11.47 8.56
N ASP A 335 3.15 11.55 8.23
CA ASP A 335 3.77 10.74 7.17
C ASP A 335 4.91 9.87 7.71
N SER A 336 4.66 9.25 8.86
CA SER A 336 5.64 8.40 9.56
C SER A 336 6.17 7.25 8.71
N ILE A 337 5.45 6.83 7.65
CA ILE A 337 5.89 5.81 6.71
C ILE A 337 7.03 6.30 5.80
N ALA A 338 7.27 7.61 5.68
CA ALA A 338 8.35 8.19 4.90
C ALA A 338 9.72 7.96 5.57
N SER A 339 10.13 6.70 5.64
CA SER A 339 11.31 6.21 6.37
C SER A 339 12.60 6.17 5.51
N SER A 340 12.67 6.98 4.47
CA SER A 340 13.88 7.18 3.64
C SER A 340 13.90 8.59 3.03
N PRO A 341 15.10 9.12 2.70
CA PRO A 341 15.26 10.42 2.05
C PRO A 341 14.41 10.59 0.79
N THR A 342 14.42 9.60 -0.10
CA THR A 342 13.64 9.61 -1.34
C THR A 342 12.14 9.71 -1.09
N ARG A 343 11.61 8.99 -0.10
CA ARG A 343 10.17 9.05 0.24
C ARG A 343 9.76 10.40 0.80
N THR A 344 10.60 11.02 1.61
CA THR A 344 10.34 12.37 2.09
C THR A 344 10.39 13.40 0.95
N ALA A 345 11.41 13.33 0.09
CA ALA A 345 11.56 14.25 -1.03
C ALA A 345 10.42 14.15 -2.05
N LEU A 346 10.19 12.95 -2.59
CA LEU A 346 9.23 12.70 -3.68
C LEU A 346 7.79 12.48 -3.15
N GLY A 347 7.64 12.00 -1.92
CA GLY A 347 6.34 11.83 -1.28
C GLY A 347 5.87 13.10 -0.60
N THR A 348 6.35 13.39 0.61
CA THR A 348 5.84 14.48 1.44
C THR A 348 6.07 15.85 0.85
N LEU A 349 7.33 16.20 0.51
CA LEU A 349 7.68 17.57 0.12
C LEU A 349 7.11 17.97 -1.25
N SER A 350 6.83 17.02 -2.12
CA SER A 350 6.18 17.28 -3.42
C SER A 350 4.69 17.61 -3.31
N LEU A 351 4.04 17.27 -2.19
CA LEU A 351 2.59 17.49 -2.01
C LEU A 351 2.20 18.96 -1.90
N TYR A 352 3.11 19.79 -1.45
CA TYR A 352 2.80 21.17 -1.06
C TYR A 352 3.48 22.18 -1.97
N LYS A 353 2.73 23.21 -2.37
CA LYS A 353 3.27 24.34 -3.16
C LYS A 353 4.07 25.30 -2.29
N GLN A 354 3.68 25.50 -1.03
CA GLN A 354 4.33 26.36 -0.06
C GLN A 354 5.46 25.65 0.68
N LYS A 355 6.39 26.39 1.27
CA LYS A 355 7.33 25.87 2.26
C LYS A 355 6.59 25.40 3.50
N ILE A 356 6.96 24.24 4.04
CA ILE A 356 6.32 23.63 5.21
C ILE A 356 7.28 23.46 6.38
N CYS A 357 6.76 23.10 7.55
CA CYS A 357 7.52 22.66 8.70
C CYS A 357 7.59 21.14 8.71
N ILE A 358 8.76 20.54 8.87
CA ILE A 358 8.89 19.08 8.99
C ILE A 358 9.60 18.66 10.27
N ILE A 359 9.15 17.53 10.82
CA ILE A 359 9.84 16.79 11.87
C ILE A 359 10.53 15.61 11.20
N ALA A 360 11.87 15.59 11.23
CA ALA A 360 12.68 14.60 10.51
C ALA A 360 13.75 13.98 11.43
N GLY A 361 14.25 12.80 11.01
CA GLY A 361 15.27 12.03 11.72
C GLY A 361 14.75 10.73 12.33
N GLY A 362 15.66 9.97 12.91
CA GLY A 362 15.42 8.64 13.49
C GLY A 362 16.65 7.75 13.38
N TYR A 363 16.44 6.44 13.20
CA TYR A 363 17.50 5.43 13.13
C TYR A 363 18.24 5.46 11.80
N ASP A 364 19.57 5.29 11.85
CA ASP A 364 20.45 5.32 10.69
C ASP A 364 20.53 3.93 10.00
N LYS A 365 20.03 3.85 8.78
CA LYS A 365 20.17 2.70 7.88
C LYS A 365 21.38 2.79 6.95
N HIS A 366 22.28 3.75 7.19
CA HIS A 366 23.45 4.04 6.33
C HIS A 366 23.07 4.40 4.88
N ILE A 367 21.95 5.11 4.71
CA ILE A 367 21.48 5.60 3.42
C ILE A 367 22.04 7.04 3.24
N PRO A 368 22.43 7.44 2.01
CA PRO A 368 22.88 8.81 1.74
C PRO A 368 21.75 9.83 1.88
N TYR A 369 22.03 10.96 2.53
CA TYR A 369 21.07 12.08 2.75
C TYR A 369 21.35 13.27 1.84
N GLU A 370 22.49 13.31 1.15
CA GLU A 370 22.93 14.43 0.29
C GLU A 370 21.87 14.80 -0.77
N PRO A 371 21.19 13.86 -1.43
CA PRO A 371 20.13 14.22 -2.41
C PRO A 371 18.91 14.90 -1.79
N LEU A 372 18.68 14.74 -0.48
CA LEU A 372 17.54 15.34 0.22
C LEU A 372 17.78 16.83 0.55
N GLY A 373 19.04 17.23 0.77
CA GLY A 373 19.39 18.60 1.20
C GLY A 373 18.81 19.69 0.31
N PRO A 374 19.06 19.70 -1.01
CA PRO A 374 18.50 20.70 -1.91
C PRO A 374 16.97 20.77 -1.87
N VAL A 375 16.30 19.62 -1.77
CA VAL A 375 14.82 19.57 -1.74
C VAL A 375 14.27 20.16 -0.45
N ILE A 376 14.95 19.91 0.68
CA ILE A 376 14.59 20.55 1.97
C ILE A 376 14.73 22.06 1.87
N ASN A 377 15.82 22.58 1.35
CA ASN A 377 16.03 24.03 1.21
C ASN A 377 14.95 24.73 0.36
N ASP A 378 14.46 24.04 -0.68
CA ASP A 378 13.40 24.57 -1.54
C ASP A 378 12.01 24.52 -0.89
N LYS A 379 11.75 23.51 -0.03
CA LYS A 379 10.40 23.14 0.41
C LYS A 379 10.13 23.29 1.90
N VAL A 380 11.16 23.55 2.71
CA VAL A 380 11.04 23.59 4.17
C VAL A 380 11.47 24.95 4.69
N LYS A 381 10.71 25.52 5.60
CA LYS A 381 11.05 26.76 6.33
C LYS A 381 11.48 26.47 7.77
N LEU A 382 11.02 25.34 8.35
CA LEU A 382 11.37 24.92 9.69
C LEU A 382 11.67 23.41 9.66
N LEU A 383 12.91 23.06 9.95
CA LEU A 383 13.41 21.69 10.01
C LEU A 383 13.68 21.32 11.48
N ILE A 384 12.82 20.46 12.03
CA ILE A 384 12.97 19.96 13.41
C ILE A 384 13.57 18.57 13.34
N LEU A 385 14.72 18.37 13.96
CA LEU A 385 15.54 17.17 13.84
C LEU A 385 15.62 16.40 15.15
N LEU A 386 15.46 15.07 15.09
CA LEU A 386 15.62 14.19 16.23
C LEU A 386 16.25 12.83 15.84
N GLY A 387 16.91 12.19 16.80
CA GLY A 387 17.51 10.84 16.64
C GLY A 387 18.84 10.83 15.89
N ASP A 388 19.37 9.62 15.64
CA ASP A 388 20.73 9.38 15.17
C ASP A 388 21.09 10.03 13.83
N THR A 389 20.09 10.19 12.95
CA THR A 389 20.29 10.77 11.60
C THR A 389 20.20 12.29 11.56
N ALA A 390 19.82 12.94 12.66
CA ALA A 390 19.73 14.39 12.74
C ALA A 390 20.99 15.13 12.24
N PRO A 391 22.22 14.77 12.68
CA PRO A 391 23.43 15.43 12.20
C PRO A 391 23.69 15.23 10.70
N LYS A 392 23.30 14.07 10.15
CA LYS A 392 23.47 13.75 8.73
C LYS A 392 22.52 14.55 7.85
N ILE A 393 21.28 14.70 8.27
CA ILE A 393 20.27 15.49 7.57
C ILE A 393 20.68 16.96 7.61
N GLU A 394 21.06 17.49 8.80
CA GLU A 394 21.52 18.86 8.96
C GLU A 394 22.73 19.16 8.06
N LYS A 395 23.71 18.27 8.04
CA LYS A 395 24.88 18.37 7.17
C LYS A 395 24.48 18.44 5.69
N ALA A 396 23.63 17.51 5.22
CA ALA A 396 23.17 17.47 3.84
C ALA A 396 22.44 18.75 3.43
N VAL A 397 21.66 19.36 4.33
CA VAL A 397 20.98 20.63 4.11
C VAL A 397 21.98 21.80 4.00
N LYS A 398 22.92 21.91 4.94
CA LYS A 398 23.91 23.02 5.00
C LYS A 398 24.96 22.96 3.90
N GLU A 399 25.30 21.77 3.41
CA GLU A 399 26.28 21.58 2.32
C GLU A 399 25.65 21.68 0.91
N ALA A 400 24.32 21.76 0.81
CA ALA A 400 23.65 21.91 -0.47
C ALA A 400 23.89 23.30 -1.08
N SER A 401 24.04 23.38 -2.40
CA SER A 401 24.37 24.60 -3.13
C SER A 401 23.31 25.72 -3.03
N ASN A 402 22.09 25.36 -2.69
CA ASN A 402 20.95 26.27 -2.50
C ASN A 402 20.62 26.51 -1.02
N TYR A 403 21.57 26.27 -0.10
CA TYR A 403 21.39 26.56 1.31
C TYR A 403 21.39 28.07 1.58
N ASP A 404 20.39 28.56 2.27
CA ASP A 404 20.27 29.92 2.77
C ASP A 404 19.80 29.86 4.23
N ALA A 405 20.65 30.35 5.12
CA ALA A 405 20.37 30.33 6.58
C ALA A 405 19.21 31.28 6.99
N ASP A 406 18.88 32.27 6.16
CA ASP A 406 17.77 33.17 6.41
C ASP A 406 16.40 32.59 5.96
N GLU A 407 16.42 31.53 5.12
CA GLU A 407 15.23 30.91 4.54
C GLU A 407 14.78 29.66 5.27
N ILE A 408 15.64 29.03 6.10
CA ILE A 408 15.35 27.81 6.83
C ILE A 408 15.87 27.84 8.26
N GLU A 409 14.97 27.67 9.21
CA GLU A 409 15.32 27.48 10.64
C GLU A 409 15.52 25.97 10.92
N ILE A 410 16.65 25.62 11.56
CA ILE A 410 16.99 24.23 11.92
C ILE A 410 17.06 24.12 13.45
N ILE A 411 16.25 23.24 14.04
CA ILE A 411 16.19 23.04 15.48
C ILE A 411 16.37 21.55 15.81
N ASN A 412 17.35 21.23 16.65
CA ASN A 412 17.56 19.88 17.16
C ASN A 412 16.79 19.70 18.48
N VAL A 413 16.08 18.56 18.60
CA VAL A 413 15.27 18.21 19.77
C VAL A 413 15.57 16.77 20.22
N THR A 414 15.14 16.42 21.43
CA THR A 414 15.45 15.13 22.03
C THR A 414 14.33 14.09 21.92
N ASN A 415 13.08 14.52 21.75
CA ASN A 415 11.91 13.65 21.73
C ASN A 415 10.76 14.24 20.86
N MET A 416 9.71 13.48 20.67
CA MET A 416 8.57 13.88 19.83
C MET A 416 7.70 14.97 20.47
N GLU A 417 7.60 14.97 21.80
CA GLU A 417 6.87 16.02 22.55
C GLU A 417 7.49 17.38 22.34
N GLU A 418 8.81 17.44 22.45
CA GLU A 418 9.58 18.68 22.20
C GLU A 418 9.45 19.10 20.73
N ALA A 419 9.51 18.13 19.79
CA ALA A 419 9.35 18.41 18.36
C ALA A 419 8.00 19.06 18.04
N VAL A 420 6.92 18.54 18.59
CA VAL A 420 5.57 19.09 18.38
C VAL A 420 5.40 20.43 19.09
N ALA A 421 5.99 20.61 20.28
CA ALA A 421 5.97 21.88 20.99
C ALA A 421 6.69 23.00 20.21
N VAL A 422 7.89 22.71 19.69
CA VAL A 422 8.65 23.63 18.80
C VAL A 422 7.87 23.93 17.52
N ALA A 423 7.31 22.92 16.88
CA ALA A 423 6.49 23.09 15.68
C ALA A 423 5.32 24.05 15.93
N ARG A 424 4.63 23.89 17.09
CA ARG A 424 3.53 24.79 17.47
C ARG A 424 3.99 26.22 17.73
N GLU A 425 5.09 26.41 18.46
CA GLU A 425 5.63 27.73 18.82
C GLU A 425 6.05 28.53 17.58
N ARG A 426 6.66 27.85 16.59
CA ARG A 426 7.24 28.48 15.40
C ARG A 426 6.30 28.57 14.20
N SER A 427 5.15 27.86 14.25
CA SER A 427 4.18 27.89 13.16
C SER A 427 3.13 28.98 13.35
N THR A 428 2.64 29.49 12.23
CA THR A 428 1.58 30.51 12.17
C THR A 428 0.40 30.02 11.34
N LYS A 429 -0.74 30.70 11.47
CA LYS A 429 -1.96 30.39 10.71
C LYS A 429 -1.66 30.25 9.21
N GLY A 430 -2.09 29.13 8.62
CA GLY A 430 -1.85 28.75 7.22
C GLY A 430 -0.67 27.80 7.04
N ASP A 431 0.13 27.58 8.07
CA ASP A 431 1.25 26.66 8.01
C ASP A 431 0.83 25.19 8.02
N ILE A 432 1.75 24.37 7.52
CA ILE A 432 1.65 22.90 7.51
C ILE A 432 2.82 22.36 8.30
N VAL A 433 2.53 21.50 9.28
CA VAL A 433 3.49 20.70 10.03
C VAL A 433 3.34 19.25 9.63
N SER A 434 4.41 18.60 9.16
CA SER A 434 4.41 17.20 8.77
C SER A 434 5.47 16.41 9.53
N LEU A 435 5.06 15.31 10.17
CA LEU A 435 6.00 14.26 10.57
C LEU A 435 6.45 13.54 9.30
N SER A 436 7.64 13.85 8.80
CA SER A 436 8.24 13.25 7.60
C SER A 436 9.69 12.85 7.86
N PRO A 437 9.90 11.70 8.49
CA PRO A 437 11.14 11.38 9.18
C PRO A 437 12.37 11.22 8.29
N ALA A 438 12.22 10.90 7.01
CA ALA A 438 13.33 10.52 6.10
C ALA A 438 14.21 9.36 6.62
N SER A 439 13.85 8.77 7.77
CA SER A 439 14.63 7.80 8.53
C SER A 439 13.75 6.72 9.14
N ALA A 440 14.33 5.55 9.42
CA ALA A 440 13.61 4.49 10.13
C ALA A 440 13.25 4.90 11.56
N SER A 441 12.32 4.16 12.14
CA SER A 441 11.79 4.43 13.48
C SER A 441 12.55 3.69 14.61
N PHE A 442 13.38 2.69 14.25
CA PHE A 442 14.06 1.83 15.22
C PHE A 442 14.91 2.63 16.24
N GLY A 443 15.16 2.08 17.39
CA GLY A 443 15.86 2.76 18.49
C GLY A 443 14.94 3.58 19.38
N LEU A 444 14.09 4.43 18.82
CA LEU A 444 13.10 5.21 19.57
C LEU A 444 11.70 4.54 19.60
N TYR A 445 11.35 3.78 18.55
CA TYR A 445 10.04 3.11 18.39
C TYR A 445 10.23 1.74 17.75
N LYS A 446 9.31 0.80 18.02
CA LYS A 446 9.34 -0.55 17.44
C LYS A 446 9.16 -0.54 15.91
N ASN A 447 8.32 0.38 15.41
CA ASN A 447 7.96 0.51 14.01
C ASN A 447 7.47 1.93 13.70
N PHE A 448 7.21 2.21 12.42
CA PHE A 448 6.71 3.52 11.99
C PHE A 448 5.28 3.80 12.45
N GLU A 449 4.46 2.77 12.68
CA GLU A 449 3.09 2.91 13.18
C GLU A 449 3.10 3.46 14.61
N GLU A 450 3.95 2.91 15.49
CA GLU A 450 4.08 3.39 16.86
C GLU A 450 4.56 4.86 16.88
N ARG A 451 5.57 5.21 16.07
CA ARG A 451 6.03 6.59 15.91
C ARG A 451 4.90 7.53 15.45
N GLY A 452 4.17 7.13 14.43
CA GLY A 452 3.07 7.94 13.90
C GLY A 452 1.89 8.06 14.86
N ASN A 453 1.55 6.99 15.60
CA ASN A 453 0.50 7.03 16.63
C ASN A 453 0.91 7.93 17.81
N HIS A 454 2.17 7.91 18.21
CA HIS A 454 2.69 8.79 19.26
C HIS A 454 2.59 10.26 18.83
N PHE A 455 3.04 10.62 17.62
CA PHE A 455 2.85 11.95 17.05
C PHE A 455 1.37 12.37 17.05
N LYS A 456 0.46 11.51 16.55
CA LYS A 456 -0.98 11.80 16.55
C LYS A 456 -1.53 12.04 17.95
N SER A 457 -1.10 11.27 18.94
CA SER A 457 -1.58 11.43 20.33
C SER A 457 -1.19 12.80 20.90
N ILE A 458 0.05 13.25 20.65
CA ILE A 458 0.54 14.57 21.11
C ILE A 458 -0.23 15.69 20.39
N VAL A 459 -0.34 15.60 19.06
CA VAL A 459 -1.07 16.62 18.28
C VAL A 459 -2.53 16.69 18.69
N ASN A 460 -3.19 15.55 18.96
CA ASN A 460 -4.59 15.53 19.41
C ASN A 460 -4.77 16.09 20.84
N ALA A 461 -3.73 16.11 21.65
CA ALA A 461 -3.74 16.72 22.99
C ALA A 461 -3.47 18.23 23.00
N LEU A 462 -3.05 18.83 21.88
CA LEU A 462 -2.85 20.29 21.77
C LEU A 462 -4.18 21.03 22.05
N LYS A 463 -4.09 22.09 22.85
CA LYS A 463 -5.26 22.93 23.20
C LYS A 463 -5.32 24.16 22.32
#